data_36dcb26f8396f9a5fe7f5af6fce79d3b
#
_entry.id   36dcb26f8396f9a5fe7f5af6fce79d3b
#
_cell.length_a   1.000
_cell.length_b   1.000
_cell.length_c   1.000
_cell.angle_alpha   90.00
_cell.angle_beta   90.00
_cell.angle_gamma   90.00
#
_symmetry.space_group_name_H-M   'P 1'
#
loop_
_entity.id
_entity.type
_entity.pdbx_description
1 polymer ?
#
loop_
_entity_poly.entity_id
_entity_poly.type
_entity_poly.pdbx_seq_one_letter_code
_entity_poly.pdbx_strand_id
1 'polypeptide(L)'
;VVNIHVSGSIPEVNTPNSIDYMIYGNGEIVVTNTVTPSASAGNIARIGMKMTVAKDYEKLTYYGNGPQANYVDRNTGAKLGIYNSTVTEQFEKKYVKPQENGNHTGVRWTALTAEDGTGILVSSDSEMESGALHYKAEDLASYRHPYQVPVQENIPDRRGD
;
A
#
# COMPACT_ATOMS: atom_id res chain seq x y z
N VAL A 1 16.57 16.60 -13.24
CA VAL A 1 16.28 15.93 -11.96
C VAL A 1 15.88 16.99 -10.96
N VAL A 2 14.79 16.76 -10.22
CA VAL A 2 14.39 17.59 -9.08
C VAL A 2 14.57 16.77 -7.81
N ASN A 3 15.22 17.34 -6.80
CA ASN A 3 15.40 16.72 -5.51
C ASN A 3 14.53 17.44 -4.46
N ILE A 4 13.75 16.69 -3.71
CA ILE A 4 12.94 17.21 -2.60
C ILE A 4 13.32 16.44 -1.35
N HIS A 5 13.74 17.17 -0.32
CA HIS A 5 14.02 16.62 1.00
C HIS A 5 12.93 17.04 1.97
N VAL A 6 12.34 16.09 2.67
CA VAL A 6 11.33 16.30 3.72
C VAL A 6 11.87 15.73 5.01
N SER A 7 11.93 16.55 6.07
CA SER A 7 12.31 16.11 7.40
C SER A 7 11.18 16.33 8.39
N GLY A 8 11.01 15.42 9.32
CA GLY A 8 9.96 15.47 10.31
C GLY A 8 10.23 14.51 11.48
N SER A 9 9.22 14.31 12.28
CA SER A 9 9.24 13.31 13.34
C SER A 9 7.89 12.62 13.46
N ILE A 10 7.88 11.40 13.96
CA ILE A 10 6.68 10.66 14.35
C ILE A 10 6.50 10.87 15.84
N PRO A 11 5.60 11.79 16.28
CA PRO A 11 5.54 12.24 17.68
C PRO A 11 5.22 11.12 18.67
N GLU A 12 4.35 10.19 18.28
CA GLU A 12 3.86 9.09 19.11
C GLU A 12 4.98 8.15 19.59
N VAL A 13 6.06 8.07 18.82
CA VAL A 13 7.22 7.21 19.11
C VAL A 13 8.53 8.01 19.18
N ASN A 14 8.43 9.34 19.19
CA ASN A 14 9.59 10.24 19.22
C ASN A 14 10.71 9.83 18.25
N THR A 15 10.32 9.56 17.01
CA THR A 15 11.22 8.99 16.01
C THR A 15 11.45 10.00 14.89
N PRO A 16 12.70 10.45 14.65
CA PRO A 16 13.04 11.24 13.48
C PRO A 16 12.78 10.47 12.18
N ASN A 17 12.29 11.18 11.19
CA ASN A 17 12.02 10.66 9.86
C ASN A 17 12.47 11.66 8.80
N SER A 18 13.06 11.17 7.73
CA SER A 18 13.34 11.98 6.54
C SER A 18 12.99 11.20 5.28
N ILE A 19 12.48 11.90 4.28
CA ILE A 19 12.16 11.32 2.98
C ILE A 19 12.83 12.16 1.90
N ASP A 20 13.62 11.52 1.07
CA ASP A 20 14.25 12.11 -0.10
C ASP A 20 13.57 11.61 -1.37
N TYR A 21 13.12 12.52 -2.21
CA TYR A 21 12.55 12.25 -3.52
C TYR A 21 13.51 12.73 -4.59
N MET A 22 13.89 11.86 -5.53
CA MET A 22 14.55 12.23 -6.78
C MET A 22 13.60 12.02 -7.93
N ILE A 23 13.19 13.10 -8.57
CA ILE A 23 12.21 13.09 -9.66
C ILE A 23 12.92 13.33 -10.98
N TYR A 24 12.80 12.37 -11.88
CA TYR A 24 13.44 12.39 -13.20
C TYR A 24 12.45 12.81 -14.29
N GLY A 25 12.97 13.38 -15.38
CA GLY A 25 12.16 13.84 -16.51
C GLY A 25 11.48 12.73 -17.32
N ASN A 26 11.87 11.49 -17.11
CA ASN A 26 11.24 10.30 -17.71
C ASN A 26 10.03 9.77 -16.92
N GLY A 27 9.67 10.43 -15.81
CA GLY A 27 8.57 9.99 -14.94
C GLY A 27 8.98 9.05 -13.79
N GLU A 28 10.27 8.70 -13.70
CA GLU A 28 10.78 7.92 -12.58
C GLU A 28 10.89 8.79 -11.33
N ILE A 29 10.49 8.22 -10.17
CA ILE A 29 10.63 8.85 -8.86
C ILE A 29 11.31 7.85 -7.93
N VAL A 30 12.52 8.16 -7.50
CA VAL A 30 13.22 7.39 -6.47
C VAL A 30 12.90 8.00 -5.11
N VAL A 31 12.42 7.16 -4.19
CA VAL A 31 12.05 7.58 -2.83
C VAL A 31 12.92 6.85 -1.83
N THR A 32 13.64 7.61 -1.02
CA THR A 32 14.42 7.07 0.11
C THR A 32 13.79 7.56 1.41
N ASN A 33 13.21 6.64 2.18
CA ASN A 33 12.63 6.93 3.48
C ASN A 33 13.56 6.43 4.58
N THR A 34 14.06 7.35 5.41
CA THR A 34 14.95 7.05 6.53
C THR A 34 14.22 7.30 7.84
N VAL A 35 14.04 6.23 8.61
CA VAL A 35 13.44 6.28 9.95
C VAL A 35 14.50 5.87 10.96
N THR A 36 14.72 6.68 11.97
CA THR A 36 15.71 6.40 13.03
C THR A 36 14.99 6.21 14.37
N PRO A 37 14.54 4.97 14.67
CA PRO A 37 13.79 4.70 15.89
C PRO A 37 14.60 5.04 17.15
N SER A 38 13.97 5.68 18.12
CA SER A 38 14.59 5.86 19.44
C SER A 38 14.64 4.53 20.20
N ALA A 39 15.55 4.40 21.15
CA ALA A 39 15.61 3.21 22.01
C ALA A 39 14.31 2.95 22.79
N SER A 40 13.48 3.97 22.97
CA SER A 40 12.17 3.87 23.64
C SER A 40 11.00 3.55 22.68
N ALA A 41 11.23 3.48 21.38
CA ALA A 41 10.15 3.26 20.39
C ALA A 41 9.53 1.84 20.46
N GLY A 42 10.18 0.91 21.18
CA GLY A 42 9.72 -0.48 21.23
C GLY A 42 9.81 -1.18 19.86
N ASN A 43 8.99 -2.19 19.67
CA ASN A 43 8.90 -2.90 18.39
C ASN A 43 8.03 -2.11 17.41
N ILE A 44 8.61 -1.70 16.29
CA ILE A 44 7.86 -1.10 15.18
C ILE A 44 7.27 -2.23 14.35
N ALA A 45 5.94 -2.27 14.29
CA ALA A 45 5.24 -3.34 13.59
C ALA A 45 5.40 -3.26 12.06
N ARG A 46 5.45 -2.04 11.50
CA ARG A 46 5.57 -1.81 10.07
C ARG A 46 6.15 -0.42 9.77
N ILE A 47 7.01 -0.35 8.77
CA ILE A 47 7.44 0.89 8.13
C ILE A 47 7.10 0.78 6.65
N GLY A 48 6.47 1.79 6.10
CA GLY A 48 6.07 1.77 4.70
C GLY A 48 5.59 3.13 4.22
N MET A 49 5.21 3.17 2.95
CA MET A 49 4.63 4.33 2.31
C MET A 49 3.19 4.01 1.87
N LYS A 50 2.31 4.97 2.04
CA LYS A 50 0.94 4.92 1.57
C LYS A 50 0.70 6.07 0.61
N MET A 51 0.06 5.79 -0.52
CA MET A 51 -0.33 6.78 -1.50
C MET A 51 -1.79 6.58 -1.92
N THR A 52 -2.42 7.65 -2.38
CA THR A 52 -3.73 7.60 -3.01
C THR A 52 -3.54 7.84 -4.50
N VAL A 53 -4.10 6.95 -5.31
CA VAL A 53 -4.06 7.03 -6.77
C VAL A 53 -5.46 7.26 -7.33
N ALA A 54 -5.55 7.66 -8.59
CA ALA A 54 -6.84 7.84 -9.26
C ALA A 54 -7.62 6.53 -9.28
N LYS A 55 -8.94 6.61 -9.12
CA LYS A 55 -9.84 5.45 -9.03
C LYS A 55 -9.83 4.57 -10.29
N ASP A 56 -9.46 5.15 -11.43
CA ASP A 56 -9.43 4.45 -12.73
C ASP A 56 -8.24 3.47 -12.84
N TYR A 57 -7.29 3.52 -11.90
CA TYR A 57 -6.17 2.57 -11.82
C TYR A 57 -6.62 1.28 -11.11
N GLU A 58 -7.50 0.56 -11.77
CA GLU A 58 -8.20 -0.62 -11.22
C GLU A 58 -7.46 -1.94 -11.48
N LYS A 59 -6.68 -2.04 -12.56
CA LYS A 59 -5.95 -3.26 -12.90
C LYS A 59 -4.70 -3.37 -12.04
N LEU A 60 -4.61 -4.45 -11.26
CA LEU A 60 -3.47 -4.78 -10.43
C LEU A 60 -2.66 -5.91 -11.05
N THR A 61 -1.37 -5.69 -11.27
CA THR A 61 -0.41 -6.75 -11.60
C THR A 61 0.75 -6.68 -10.61
N TYR A 62 1.17 -7.81 -10.07
CA TYR A 62 2.31 -7.85 -9.16
C TYR A 62 3.15 -9.12 -9.34
N TYR A 63 4.44 -9.01 -9.03
CA TYR A 63 5.35 -10.14 -8.91
C TYR A 63 5.70 -10.34 -7.43
N GLY A 64 5.12 -11.36 -6.84
CA GLY A 64 5.21 -11.64 -5.41
C GLY A 64 4.52 -12.94 -5.03
N ASN A 65 4.27 -13.13 -3.75
CA ASN A 65 3.55 -14.29 -3.24
C ASN A 65 2.04 -14.11 -3.40
N GLY A 66 1.38 -15.11 -3.98
CA GLY A 66 -0.06 -15.07 -4.28
C GLY A 66 -0.63 -16.43 -4.63
N PRO A 67 -1.82 -16.47 -5.28
CA PRO A 67 -2.68 -15.34 -5.66
C PRO A 67 -3.47 -14.72 -4.51
N GLN A 68 -3.72 -15.48 -3.43
CA GLN A 68 -4.47 -15.02 -2.26
C GLN A 68 -3.69 -14.03 -1.42
N ALA A 69 -4.40 -13.15 -0.71
CA ALA A 69 -3.81 -12.26 0.29
C ALA A 69 -3.04 -13.07 1.34
N ASN A 70 -1.86 -12.61 1.67
CA ASN A 70 -0.96 -13.28 2.60
C ASN A 70 -0.16 -12.26 3.41
N TYR A 71 0.32 -12.70 4.57
CA TYR A 71 1.06 -11.90 5.55
C TYR A 71 2.24 -12.72 6.05
N VAL A 72 3.21 -12.13 6.72
CA VAL A 72 4.41 -12.82 7.20
C VAL A 72 4.10 -14.03 8.10
N ASP A 73 3.00 -13.99 8.83
CA ASP A 73 2.52 -15.05 9.72
C ASP A 73 1.61 -16.08 9.04
N ARG A 74 1.20 -15.85 7.78
CA ARG A 74 0.32 -16.74 7.01
C ARG A 74 0.58 -16.67 5.51
N ASN A 75 1.77 -17.00 5.07
CA ASN A 75 2.17 -17.01 3.66
C ASN A 75 2.58 -18.38 3.10
N THR A 76 2.57 -19.44 3.92
CA THR A 76 3.05 -20.78 3.53
C THR A 76 2.32 -21.37 2.32
N GLY A 77 1.03 -21.04 2.14
CA GLY A 77 0.23 -21.49 1.00
C GLY A 77 0.37 -20.62 -0.26
N ALA A 78 1.05 -19.48 -0.16
CA ALA A 78 1.26 -18.58 -1.28
C ALA A 78 2.50 -18.99 -2.07
N LYS A 79 2.46 -18.81 -3.39
CA LYS A 79 3.57 -19.14 -4.28
C LYS A 79 4.07 -17.88 -4.97
N LEU A 80 5.37 -17.83 -5.19
CA LEU A 80 5.98 -16.77 -5.99
C LEU A 80 5.55 -16.88 -7.44
N GLY A 81 5.03 -15.78 -7.99
CA GLY A 81 4.58 -15.71 -9.38
C GLY A 81 4.18 -14.29 -9.80
N ILE A 82 3.84 -14.13 -11.06
CA ILE A 82 3.22 -12.92 -11.58
C ILE A 82 1.71 -13.14 -11.58
N TYR A 83 0.98 -12.24 -10.92
CA TYR A 83 -0.45 -12.34 -10.75
C TYR A 83 -1.14 -11.09 -11.29
N ASN A 84 -2.31 -11.30 -11.90
CA ASN A 84 -3.18 -10.25 -12.38
C ASN A 84 -4.51 -10.34 -11.62
N SER A 85 -5.01 -9.20 -11.19
CA SER A 85 -6.26 -9.06 -10.45
C SER A 85 -6.81 -7.63 -10.64
N THR A 86 -7.78 -7.27 -9.86
CA THR A 86 -8.28 -5.90 -9.75
C THR A 86 -8.20 -5.42 -8.31
N VAL A 87 -8.15 -4.10 -8.11
CA VAL A 87 -8.20 -3.50 -6.77
C VAL A 87 -9.48 -3.92 -6.03
N THR A 88 -10.60 -3.99 -6.77
CA THR A 88 -11.90 -4.47 -6.25
C THR A 88 -11.81 -5.89 -5.69
N GLU A 89 -11.11 -6.80 -6.39
CA GLU A 89 -10.99 -8.21 -5.98
C GLU A 89 -10.06 -8.40 -4.78
N GLN A 90 -9.22 -7.44 -4.46
CA GLN A 90 -8.32 -7.53 -3.30
C GLN A 90 -9.07 -7.41 -1.97
N PHE A 91 -10.28 -6.88 -1.98
CA PHE A 91 -11.05 -6.71 -0.75
C PHE A 91 -11.72 -8.00 -0.29
N GLU A 92 -11.31 -8.52 0.89
CA GLU A 92 -11.89 -9.72 1.49
C GLU A 92 -13.19 -9.39 2.25
N LYS A 93 -14.31 -9.66 1.59
CA LYS A 93 -15.66 -9.38 2.12
C LYS A 93 -16.13 -10.35 3.21
N LYS A 94 -15.43 -11.48 3.39
CA LYS A 94 -15.86 -12.55 4.30
C LYS A 94 -15.37 -12.37 5.74
N TYR A 95 -14.54 -11.38 6.02
CA TYR A 95 -14.14 -11.10 7.38
C TYR A 95 -15.35 -10.68 8.23
N VAL A 96 -15.51 -11.34 9.38
CA VAL A 96 -16.63 -11.05 10.32
C VAL A 96 -16.61 -9.60 10.79
N LYS A 97 -15.41 -9.07 11.00
CA LYS A 97 -15.17 -7.66 11.31
C LYS A 97 -14.32 -7.03 10.21
N PRO A 98 -14.75 -5.91 9.64
CA PRO A 98 -13.94 -5.18 8.65
C PRO A 98 -12.57 -4.82 9.23
N GLN A 99 -11.53 -5.07 8.47
CA GLN A 99 -10.16 -4.81 8.85
C GLN A 99 -9.27 -4.71 7.61
N GLU A 100 -8.03 -4.29 7.78
CA GLU A 100 -7.04 -4.33 6.72
C GLU A 100 -6.91 -5.74 6.14
N ASN A 101 -6.82 -5.82 4.82
CA ASN A 101 -6.70 -7.07 4.07
C ASN A 101 -6.05 -6.80 2.70
N GLY A 102 -5.92 -7.82 1.84
CA GLY A 102 -5.38 -7.66 0.49
C GLY A 102 -3.87 -7.47 0.42
N ASN A 103 -3.12 -7.78 1.48
CA ASN A 103 -1.67 -7.72 1.48
C ASN A 103 -1.05 -8.90 0.73
N HIS A 104 0.09 -8.65 0.07
CA HIS A 104 0.96 -9.66 -0.54
C HIS A 104 2.38 -9.48 -0.04
N THR A 105 3.02 -10.59 0.34
CA THR A 105 4.42 -10.61 0.80
C THR A 105 5.37 -10.98 -0.34
N GLY A 106 6.67 -10.75 -0.14
CA GLY A 106 7.69 -11.12 -1.12
C GLY A 106 7.52 -10.45 -2.47
N VAL A 107 6.94 -9.25 -2.49
CA VAL A 107 6.68 -8.51 -3.72
C VAL A 107 7.96 -7.82 -4.18
N ARG A 108 8.30 -7.98 -5.46
CA ARG A 108 9.42 -7.29 -6.12
C ARG A 108 8.97 -6.03 -6.82
N TRP A 109 7.79 -6.09 -7.42
CA TRP A 109 7.13 -4.94 -8.02
C TRP A 109 5.62 -5.14 -8.04
N THR A 110 4.90 -4.02 -8.06
CA THR A 110 3.46 -3.96 -8.24
C THR A 110 3.12 -2.82 -9.19
N ALA A 111 2.13 -3.02 -10.03
CA ALA A 111 1.63 -2.03 -10.97
C ALA A 111 0.12 -1.87 -10.85
N LEU A 112 -0.32 -0.63 -10.88
CA LEU A 112 -1.73 -0.26 -10.98
C LEU A 112 -1.92 0.49 -12.29
N THR A 113 -2.81 0.01 -13.14
CA THR A 113 -3.04 0.58 -14.47
C THR A 113 -4.52 0.82 -14.74
N ALA A 114 -4.79 1.84 -15.55
CA ALA A 114 -6.08 2.10 -16.14
C ALA A 114 -6.32 1.22 -17.40
N GLU A 115 -7.50 1.34 -17.98
CA GLU A 115 -7.86 0.59 -19.19
C GLU A 115 -6.99 0.92 -20.41
N ASP A 116 -6.52 2.18 -20.51
CA ASP A 116 -5.64 2.64 -21.59
C ASP A 116 -4.16 2.23 -21.39
N GLY A 117 -3.85 1.54 -20.30
CA GLY A 117 -2.50 1.09 -19.95
C GLY A 117 -1.65 2.14 -19.22
N THR A 118 -2.15 3.36 -19.02
CA THR A 118 -1.47 4.32 -18.15
C THR A 118 -1.53 3.87 -16.70
N GLY A 119 -0.51 4.21 -15.90
CA GLY A 119 -0.50 3.78 -14.51
C GLY A 119 0.80 4.07 -13.79
N ILE A 120 0.96 3.41 -12.67
CA ILE A 120 2.16 3.48 -11.85
C ILE A 120 2.72 2.07 -11.65
N LEU A 121 4.04 1.98 -11.62
CA LEU A 121 4.77 0.78 -11.22
C LEU A 121 5.62 1.16 -10.01
N VAL A 122 5.52 0.37 -8.95
CA VAL A 122 6.32 0.51 -7.73
C VAL A 122 7.21 -0.71 -7.59
N SER A 123 8.47 -0.50 -7.36
CA SER A 123 9.45 -1.55 -7.07
C SER A 123 10.34 -1.14 -5.90
N SER A 124 11.02 -2.09 -5.31
CA SER A 124 12.00 -1.87 -4.25
C SER A 124 13.26 -2.69 -4.55
N ASP A 125 14.40 -2.23 -4.03
CA ASP A 125 15.68 -2.94 -4.12
C ASP A 125 15.67 -4.26 -3.32
N SER A 126 14.74 -4.40 -2.39
CA SER A 126 14.50 -5.60 -1.62
C SER A 126 13.04 -6.06 -1.76
N GLU A 127 12.74 -7.24 -1.22
CA GLU A 127 11.35 -7.69 -1.12
C GLU A 127 10.55 -6.73 -0.24
N MET A 128 9.35 -6.40 -0.69
CA MET A 128 8.42 -5.56 0.04
C MET A 128 7.09 -6.27 0.26
N GLU A 129 6.25 -5.70 1.09
CA GLU A 129 4.83 -6.02 1.15
C GLU A 129 4.05 -4.96 0.38
N SER A 130 3.01 -5.39 -0.31
CA SER A 130 2.17 -4.50 -1.12
C SER A 130 0.71 -4.88 -1.01
N GLY A 131 -0.16 -3.88 -0.97
CA GLY A 131 -1.60 -4.03 -1.05
C GLY A 131 -2.23 -2.83 -1.74
N ALA A 132 -3.33 -3.06 -2.43
CA ALA A 132 -4.11 -2.03 -3.09
C ALA A 132 -5.59 -2.23 -2.79
N LEU A 133 -6.22 -1.24 -2.17
CA LEU A 133 -7.62 -1.28 -1.77
C LEU A 133 -8.30 0.05 -2.06
N HIS A 134 -9.59 0.01 -2.31
CA HIS A 134 -10.42 1.22 -2.37
C HIS A 134 -10.69 1.84 -0.99
N TYR A 135 -10.30 1.18 0.08
CA TYR A 135 -10.55 1.58 1.46
C TYR A 135 -9.25 1.91 2.18
N LYS A 136 -9.28 2.89 3.05
CA LYS A 136 -8.21 3.08 4.02
C LYS A 136 -8.38 2.08 5.17
N ALA A 137 -7.27 1.53 5.67
CA ALA A 137 -7.30 0.57 6.77
C ALA A 137 -7.98 1.14 8.02
N GLU A 138 -7.75 2.44 8.29
CA GLU A 138 -8.32 3.16 9.41
C GLU A 138 -9.85 3.27 9.30
N ASP A 139 -10.36 3.51 8.08
CA ASP A 139 -11.80 3.58 7.82
C ASP A 139 -12.44 2.20 8.05
N LEU A 140 -11.83 1.13 7.53
CA LEU A 140 -12.31 -0.24 7.73
C LEU A 140 -12.38 -0.60 9.21
N ALA A 141 -11.37 -0.26 9.99
CA ALA A 141 -11.31 -0.56 11.43
C ALA A 141 -12.42 0.14 12.24
N SER A 142 -13.03 1.20 11.71
CA SER A 142 -14.12 1.94 12.35
C SER A 142 -15.46 1.20 12.30
N TYR A 143 -15.65 0.25 11.37
CA TYR A 143 -16.90 -0.49 11.21
C TYR A 143 -16.92 -1.74 12.07
N ARG A 144 -18.09 -2.07 12.62
CA ARG A 144 -18.30 -3.28 13.42
C ARG A 144 -18.72 -4.48 12.59
N HIS A 145 -19.38 -4.22 11.45
CA HIS A 145 -19.97 -5.26 10.61
C HIS A 145 -19.72 -4.96 9.12
N PRO A 146 -19.53 -5.99 8.27
CA PRO A 146 -19.27 -5.82 6.83
C PRO A 146 -20.35 -5.02 6.09
N TYR A 147 -21.61 -5.14 6.46
CA TYR A 147 -22.70 -4.42 5.83
C TYR A 147 -22.69 -2.91 6.10
N GLN A 148 -21.90 -2.44 7.06
CA GLN A 148 -21.73 -1.02 7.35
C GLN A 148 -20.65 -0.37 6.45
N VAL A 149 -19.80 -1.17 5.82
CA VAL A 149 -18.77 -0.66 4.91
C VAL A 149 -19.47 -0.14 3.66
N PRO A 150 -19.28 1.14 3.27
CA PRO A 150 -19.94 1.70 2.10
C PRO A 150 -19.52 0.93 0.84
N VAL A 151 -20.46 0.79 -0.10
CA VAL A 151 -20.15 0.23 -1.41
C VAL A 151 -19.20 1.18 -2.13
N GLN A 152 -18.20 0.65 -2.81
CA GLN A 152 -17.11 1.40 -3.46
C GLN A 152 -17.57 2.54 -4.37
N GLU A 153 -18.67 2.35 -5.09
CA GLU A 153 -19.26 3.33 -6.01
C GLU A 153 -19.64 4.65 -5.32
N ASN A 154 -19.82 4.61 -4.00
CA ASN A 154 -20.28 5.73 -3.19
C ASN A 154 -19.18 6.35 -2.30
N ILE A 155 -17.91 5.97 -2.47
CA ILE A 155 -16.83 6.62 -1.73
C ILE A 155 -16.53 7.94 -2.43
N PRO A 156 -16.87 9.09 -1.83
CA PRO A 156 -16.56 10.38 -2.43
C PRO A 156 -15.04 10.50 -2.58
N ASP A 157 -14.60 10.95 -3.75
CA ASP A 157 -13.24 11.41 -3.95
C ASP A 157 -12.99 12.57 -2.97
N ARG A 158 -12.45 12.23 -1.79
CA ARG A 158 -12.02 13.25 -0.82
C ARG A 158 -10.67 13.81 -1.30
N ARG A 159 -10.68 14.52 -2.41
CA ARG A 159 -9.67 15.52 -2.68
C ARG A 159 -9.89 16.60 -1.64
N GLY A 160 -8.94 16.72 -0.73
CA GLY A 160 -9.07 17.56 0.41
C GLY A 160 -9.40 19.03 0.03
N ASP A 161 -10.30 19.59 0.78
CA ASP A 161 -10.37 21.01 1.04
C ASP A 161 -9.25 21.42 1.99
#